data_d0ccf96590fd6e35880024898e41b82d
#
_entry.id   d0ccf96590fd6e35880024898e41b82d
#
_cell.length_a   1.000
_cell.length_b   1.000
_cell.length_c   1.000
_cell.angle_alpha   90.00
_cell.angle_beta   90.00
_cell.angle_gamma   90.00
#
_symmetry.space_group_name_H-M   'P 1'
#
loop_
_entity.id
_entity.type
_entity.pdbx_description
1 polymer ?
#
loop_
_entity_poly.entity_id
_entity_poly.type
_entity_poly.pdbx_seq_one_letter_code
_entity_poly.pdbx_strand_id
1 'polypeptide(L)'
;VLAWDKIDYDGEFELLIPKNTVDKMKSLGLSGEVQIRHNKTGAVFITEDFEIYTRLIEGEYFKYQTLFKELPLHTVVSRIALLDAMTRAKMCTEERCPVRFELDGGSLSLSIKDKTTDYHETIDLQEDIAEALTIGFDARLVLETLKAFDCENVGLSFGGPKMPMIVEAEDSDFKTIVLPVAIN
;
A
#
# COMPACT_ATOMS: atom_id res chain seq x y z
N VAL A 1 -2.37 -5.80 2.78
CA VAL A 1 -2.22 -4.71 1.80
C VAL A 1 -2.86 -5.12 0.49
N LEU A 2 -3.56 -4.22 -0.15
CA LEU A 2 -4.06 -4.32 -1.50
C LEU A 2 -3.54 -3.10 -2.26
N ALA A 3 -3.02 -3.27 -3.46
CA ALA A 3 -2.65 -2.19 -4.37
C ALA A 3 -3.53 -2.24 -5.62
N TRP A 4 -3.87 -1.09 -6.14
CA TRP A 4 -4.64 -0.90 -7.35
C TRP A 4 -4.04 0.22 -8.19
N ASP A 5 -3.98 0.00 -9.48
CA ASP A 5 -3.51 0.99 -10.46
C ASP A 5 -4.35 0.88 -11.72
N LYS A 6 -4.36 1.95 -12.53
CA LYS A 6 -5.04 2.02 -13.80
C LYS A 6 -4.03 2.16 -14.93
N ILE A 7 -4.23 1.38 -15.97
CA ILE A 7 -3.45 1.50 -17.21
C ILE A 7 -4.40 1.74 -18.38
N ASP A 8 -3.97 2.50 -19.36
CA ASP A 8 -4.69 2.67 -20.62
C ASP A 8 -4.47 1.45 -21.51
N TYR A 9 -5.54 0.74 -21.79
CA TYR A 9 -5.52 -0.45 -22.64
C TYR A 9 -6.82 -0.58 -23.43
N ASP A 10 -6.70 -0.78 -24.74
CA ASP A 10 -7.84 -0.99 -25.63
C ASP A 10 -8.25 -2.48 -25.63
N GLY A 11 -8.97 -2.90 -24.62
CA GLY A 11 -9.49 -4.27 -24.52
C GLY A 11 -9.93 -4.61 -23.10
N GLU A 12 -10.60 -5.74 -22.97
CA GLU A 12 -11.03 -6.28 -21.67
C GLU A 12 -10.53 -7.71 -21.50
N PHE A 13 -9.83 -7.97 -20.43
CA PHE A 13 -9.50 -9.31 -19.97
C PHE A 13 -9.30 -9.34 -18.46
N GLU A 14 -9.51 -10.50 -17.88
CA GLU A 14 -9.28 -10.74 -16.46
C GLU A 14 -8.38 -11.96 -16.30
N LEU A 15 -7.25 -11.79 -15.59
CA LEU A 15 -6.29 -12.86 -15.36
C LEU A 15 -5.93 -12.88 -13.86
N LEU A 16 -6.20 -14.03 -13.20
CA LEU A 16 -5.72 -14.26 -11.84
C LEU A 16 -4.34 -14.92 -11.90
N ILE A 17 -3.30 -14.11 -11.76
CA ILE A 17 -1.91 -14.53 -11.89
C ILE A 17 -1.39 -15.00 -10.53
N PRO A 18 -0.76 -16.20 -10.42
CA PRO A 18 -0.15 -16.65 -9.18
C PRO A 18 0.98 -15.72 -8.71
N LYS A 19 1.08 -15.51 -7.40
CA LYS A 19 2.11 -14.66 -6.78
C LYS A 19 3.53 -15.01 -7.21
N ASN A 20 3.86 -16.29 -7.28
CA ASN A 20 5.20 -16.75 -7.70
C ASN A 20 5.54 -16.36 -9.14
N THR A 21 4.55 -16.25 -10.03
CA THR A 21 4.75 -15.74 -11.39
C THR A 21 5.07 -14.25 -11.36
N VAL A 22 4.30 -13.48 -10.59
CA VAL A 22 4.54 -12.03 -10.42
C VAL A 22 5.93 -11.78 -9.81
N ASP A 23 6.31 -12.54 -8.78
CA ASP A 23 7.64 -12.43 -8.15
C ASP A 23 8.77 -12.70 -9.15
N LYS A 24 8.61 -13.68 -10.05
CA LYS A 24 9.57 -13.96 -11.14
C LYS A 24 9.63 -12.83 -12.15
N MET A 25 8.48 -12.31 -12.59
CA MET A 25 8.43 -11.16 -13.50
C MET A 25 9.18 -9.96 -12.93
N LYS A 26 8.95 -9.65 -11.64
CA LYS A 26 9.68 -8.59 -10.94
C LYS A 26 11.19 -8.86 -10.89
N SER A 27 11.61 -10.09 -10.61
CA SER A 27 13.03 -10.44 -10.52
C SER A 27 13.77 -10.36 -11.87
N LEU A 28 13.07 -10.48 -12.99
CA LEU A 28 13.62 -10.35 -14.32
C LEU A 28 13.76 -8.88 -14.77
N GLY A 29 13.22 -7.92 -14.00
CA GLY A 29 13.30 -6.51 -14.32
C GLY A 29 12.68 -6.19 -15.69
N LEU A 30 11.55 -6.81 -16.01
CA LEU A 30 10.87 -6.63 -17.30
C LEU A 30 10.54 -5.15 -17.52
N SER A 31 10.84 -4.65 -18.69
CA SER A 31 10.55 -3.29 -19.12
C SER A 31 10.16 -3.29 -20.61
N GLY A 32 9.48 -2.23 -21.05
CA GLY A 32 9.05 -2.08 -22.42
C GLY A 32 7.71 -2.75 -22.72
N GLU A 33 7.49 -3.07 -24.00
CA GLU A 33 6.24 -3.63 -24.47
C GLU A 33 6.12 -5.13 -24.11
N VAL A 34 4.94 -5.53 -23.60
CA VAL A 34 4.64 -6.91 -23.25
C VAL A 34 3.43 -7.40 -24.04
N GLN A 35 3.61 -8.41 -24.88
CA GLN A 35 2.49 -9.10 -25.53
C GLN A 35 1.92 -10.16 -24.60
N ILE A 36 0.61 -10.10 -24.33
CA ILE A 36 -0.09 -11.08 -23.51
C ILE A 36 -0.95 -11.96 -24.39
N ARG A 37 -0.74 -13.27 -24.31
CA ARG A 37 -1.62 -14.29 -24.91
C ARG A 37 -2.21 -15.15 -23.81
N HIS A 38 -3.51 -15.36 -23.81
CA HIS A 38 -4.16 -16.12 -22.75
C HIS A 38 -5.32 -16.99 -23.25
N ASN A 39 -5.67 -17.96 -22.45
CA ASN A 39 -6.88 -18.75 -22.54
C ASN A 39 -7.49 -18.90 -21.12
N LYS A 40 -8.48 -19.75 -20.94
CA LYS A 40 -9.16 -19.94 -19.64
C LYS A 40 -8.26 -20.47 -18.52
N THR A 41 -7.16 -21.14 -18.84
CA THR A 41 -6.33 -21.86 -17.85
C THR A 41 -4.89 -21.39 -17.78
N GLY A 42 -4.44 -20.60 -18.73
CA GLY A 42 -3.04 -20.14 -18.79
C GLY A 42 -2.86 -18.84 -19.53
N ALA A 43 -1.73 -18.21 -19.27
CA ALA A 43 -1.28 -17.01 -19.97
C ALA A 43 0.20 -17.12 -20.31
N VAL A 44 0.59 -16.44 -21.38
CA VAL A 44 1.98 -16.27 -21.82
C VAL A 44 2.25 -14.78 -21.93
N PHE A 45 3.32 -14.33 -21.28
CA PHE A 45 3.83 -12.96 -21.34
C PHE A 45 5.10 -12.98 -22.18
N ILE A 46 5.10 -12.24 -23.27
CA ILE A 46 6.18 -12.23 -24.26
C ILE A 46 6.79 -10.83 -24.29
N THR A 47 8.08 -10.74 -24.06
CA THR A 47 8.91 -9.54 -24.26
C THR A 47 9.95 -9.83 -25.32
N GLU A 48 10.85 -8.88 -25.63
CA GLU A 48 11.95 -9.13 -26.56
C GLU A 48 12.89 -10.23 -26.08
N ASP A 49 13.13 -10.33 -24.75
CA ASP A 49 14.13 -11.22 -24.17
C ASP A 49 13.55 -12.48 -23.51
N PHE A 50 12.25 -12.48 -23.17
CA PHE A 50 11.65 -13.52 -22.34
C PHE A 50 10.27 -13.94 -22.83
N GLU A 51 9.99 -15.21 -22.64
CA GLU A 51 8.67 -15.78 -22.75
C GLU A 51 8.32 -16.49 -21.42
N ILE A 52 7.29 -16.02 -20.72
CA ILE A 52 6.90 -16.51 -19.41
C ILE A 52 5.52 -17.14 -19.53
N TYR A 53 5.45 -18.46 -19.39
CA TYR A 53 4.19 -19.19 -19.28
C TYR A 53 3.76 -19.36 -17.83
N THR A 54 2.48 -19.14 -17.56
CA THR A 54 1.87 -19.40 -16.25
C THR A 54 0.52 -20.07 -16.37
N ARG A 55 0.19 -20.92 -15.39
CA ARG A 55 -1.19 -21.32 -15.16
C ARG A 55 -1.90 -20.22 -14.38
N LEU A 56 -3.15 -19.93 -14.77
CA LEU A 56 -4.00 -18.99 -14.06
C LEU A 56 -4.65 -19.66 -12.85
N ILE A 57 -4.98 -18.87 -11.85
CA ILE A 57 -5.79 -19.31 -10.72
C ILE A 57 -7.25 -19.32 -11.18
N GLU A 58 -7.94 -20.42 -10.93
CA GLU A 58 -9.38 -20.53 -11.22
C GLU A 58 -10.21 -19.81 -10.17
N GLY A 59 -11.25 -19.08 -10.59
CA GLY A 59 -12.19 -18.39 -9.72
C GLY A 59 -12.36 -16.92 -10.08
N GLU A 60 -13.17 -16.23 -9.30
CA GLU A 60 -13.36 -14.79 -9.38
C GLU A 60 -12.46 -14.10 -8.36
N TYR A 61 -11.86 -12.97 -8.75
CA TYR A 61 -11.17 -12.12 -7.78
C TYR A 61 -12.20 -11.50 -6.83
N PHE A 62 -11.83 -11.28 -5.56
CA PHE A 62 -12.76 -10.67 -4.63
C PHE A 62 -13.10 -9.23 -5.05
N LYS A 63 -14.30 -8.76 -4.69
CA LYS A 63 -14.82 -7.45 -5.07
C LYS A 63 -14.10 -6.33 -4.31
N TYR A 64 -12.87 -6.05 -4.70
CA TYR A 64 -11.98 -5.06 -4.06
C TYR A 64 -12.46 -3.61 -4.24
N GLN A 65 -13.24 -3.34 -5.30
CA GLN A 65 -13.74 -1.98 -5.59
C GLN A 65 -14.53 -1.39 -4.43
N THR A 66 -15.18 -2.25 -3.64
CA THR A 66 -15.95 -1.81 -2.46
C THR A 66 -15.07 -1.33 -1.30
N LEU A 67 -13.77 -1.63 -1.34
CA LEU A 67 -12.81 -1.21 -0.33
C LEU A 67 -12.25 0.20 -0.58
N PHE A 68 -12.18 0.62 -1.85
CA PHE A 68 -11.74 1.96 -2.26
C PHE A 68 -12.92 2.93 -2.28
N LYS A 69 -13.51 3.19 -1.11
CA LYS A 69 -14.56 4.19 -0.94
C LYS A 69 -13.95 5.50 -0.47
N GLU A 70 -14.58 6.60 -0.78
CA GLU A 70 -14.26 7.87 -0.15
C GLU A 70 -14.38 7.75 1.37
N LEU A 71 -13.34 8.17 2.06
CA LEU A 71 -13.27 8.17 3.51
C LEU A 71 -13.33 9.61 4.03
N PRO A 72 -13.98 9.85 5.20
CA PRO A 72 -14.30 11.20 5.66
C PRO A 72 -13.08 12.01 6.12
N LEU A 73 -12.00 11.37 6.54
CA LEU A 73 -10.81 12.02 7.04
C LEU A 73 -9.70 11.89 6.00
N HIS A 74 -9.13 13.01 5.61
CA HIS A 74 -8.04 13.08 4.63
C HIS A 74 -6.95 14.02 5.11
N THR A 75 -5.71 13.70 4.77
CA THR A 75 -4.54 14.56 4.96
C THR A 75 -3.46 14.21 3.95
N VAL A 76 -2.49 15.07 3.79
CA VAL A 76 -1.32 14.87 2.93
C VAL A 76 -0.06 14.91 3.79
N VAL A 77 0.89 14.02 3.52
CA VAL A 77 2.17 13.94 4.24
C VAL A 77 3.32 13.70 3.27
N SER A 78 4.51 14.21 3.61
CA SER A 78 5.72 13.85 2.88
C SER A 78 5.98 12.35 2.96
N ARG A 79 5.98 11.68 1.80
CA ARG A 79 6.24 10.24 1.69
C ARG A 79 7.60 9.88 2.30
N ILE A 80 8.62 10.69 2.02
CA ILE A 80 9.98 10.44 2.52
C ILE A 80 10.03 10.58 4.04
N ALA A 81 9.42 11.63 4.60
CA ALA A 81 9.39 11.82 6.04
C ALA A 81 8.69 10.65 6.76
N LEU A 82 7.53 10.22 6.24
CA LEU A 82 6.80 9.08 6.78
C LEU A 82 7.57 7.76 6.61
N LEU A 83 8.20 7.54 5.45
CA LEU A 83 9.02 6.34 5.18
C LEU A 83 10.20 6.24 6.16
N ASP A 84 10.89 7.35 6.40
CA ASP A 84 12.05 7.40 7.30
C ASP A 84 11.63 7.17 8.76
N ALA A 85 10.56 7.82 9.22
CA ALA A 85 10.02 7.61 10.55
C ALA A 85 9.52 6.17 10.76
N MET A 86 8.81 5.60 9.78
CA MET A 86 8.39 4.20 9.83
C MET A 86 9.56 3.22 9.77
N THR A 87 10.66 3.59 9.10
CA THR A 87 11.89 2.79 9.09
C THR A 87 12.53 2.77 10.48
N ARG A 88 12.61 3.92 11.16
CA ARG A 88 13.08 4.00 12.56
C ARG A 88 12.15 3.26 13.50
N ALA A 89 10.85 3.45 13.37
CA ALA A 89 9.85 2.72 14.15
C ALA A 89 10.01 1.20 14.01
N LYS A 90 10.21 0.70 12.78
CA LYS A 90 10.43 -0.74 12.54
C LYS A 90 11.67 -1.28 13.25
N MET A 91 12.74 -0.50 13.37
CA MET A 91 13.96 -0.91 14.10
C MET A 91 13.70 -1.08 15.61
N CYS A 92 12.70 -0.39 16.12
CA CYS A 92 12.29 -0.44 17.52
C CYS A 92 11.25 -1.52 17.81
N THR A 93 10.71 -2.22 16.80
CA THR A 93 9.68 -3.22 16.99
C THR A 93 10.25 -4.64 16.85
N GLU A 94 9.90 -5.51 17.79
CA GLU A 94 9.88 -6.95 17.57
C GLU A 94 8.64 -7.33 16.72
N GLU A 95 8.61 -8.56 16.18
CA GLU A 95 7.47 -9.04 15.39
C GLU A 95 6.15 -8.84 16.14
N ARG A 96 5.22 -8.05 15.57
CA ARG A 96 3.83 -7.80 16.00
C ARG A 96 3.58 -6.61 16.93
N CYS A 97 4.53 -5.73 17.21
CA CYS A 97 4.20 -4.51 17.91
C CYS A 97 3.66 -3.47 16.89
N PRO A 98 2.41 -3.00 17.01
CA PRO A 98 1.87 -1.99 16.12
C PRO A 98 2.52 -0.63 16.35
N VAL A 99 2.69 0.13 15.28
CA VAL A 99 2.96 1.56 15.37
C VAL A 99 1.61 2.26 15.53
N ARG A 100 1.48 3.04 16.58
CA ARG A 100 0.33 3.88 16.85
C ARG A 100 0.49 5.20 16.11
N PHE A 101 -0.49 5.54 15.31
CA PHE A 101 -0.64 6.82 14.62
C PHE A 101 -1.63 7.65 15.41
N GLU A 102 -1.24 8.84 15.79
CA GLU A 102 -2.08 9.85 16.42
C GLU A 102 -2.05 11.09 15.54
N LEU A 103 -3.15 11.33 14.83
CA LEU A 103 -3.33 12.48 13.95
C LEU A 103 -4.16 13.53 14.69
N ASP A 104 -3.68 14.77 14.72
CA ASP A 104 -4.40 15.90 15.32
C ASP A 104 -3.96 17.21 14.65
N GLY A 105 -4.91 17.96 14.08
CA GLY A 105 -4.63 19.16 13.31
C GLY A 105 -3.59 18.91 12.23
N GLY A 106 -2.50 19.66 12.25
CA GLY A 106 -1.39 19.57 11.28
C GLY A 106 -0.27 18.60 11.66
N SER A 107 -0.49 17.63 12.56
CA SER A 107 0.57 16.74 13.03
C SER A 107 0.18 15.25 13.01
N LEU A 108 1.14 14.41 12.69
CA LEU A 108 1.09 12.96 12.82
C LEU A 108 2.15 12.51 13.82
N SER A 109 1.74 12.04 14.97
CA SER A 109 2.63 11.43 15.96
C SER A 109 2.63 9.92 15.81
N LEU A 110 3.83 9.35 15.70
CA LEU A 110 4.08 7.90 15.63
C LEU A 110 4.63 7.44 16.96
N SER A 111 4.04 6.44 17.57
CA SER A 111 4.53 5.91 18.84
C SER A 111 4.47 4.39 18.90
N ILE A 112 5.43 3.83 19.64
CA ILE A 112 5.47 2.42 20.02
C ILE A 112 5.80 2.40 21.51
N LYS A 113 4.98 1.70 22.26
CA LYS A 113 5.23 1.52 23.68
C LYS A 113 5.00 0.07 24.06
N ASP A 114 6.06 -0.58 24.47
CA ASP A 114 6.03 -1.89 25.09
C ASP A 114 6.89 -1.92 26.36
N LYS A 115 7.21 -3.09 26.89
CA LYS A 115 7.98 -3.22 28.13
C LYS A 115 9.44 -2.76 28.02
N THR A 116 10.00 -2.77 26.82
CA THR A 116 11.42 -2.55 26.53
C THR A 116 11.66 -1.39 25.59
N THR A 117 10.61 -0.93 24.91
CA THR A 117 10.68 0.07 23.84
C THR A 117 9.75 1.24 24.14
N ASP A 118 10.29 2.44 24.05
CA ASP A 118 9.55 3.70 24.04
C ASP A 118 10.06 4.53 22.86
N TYR A 119 9.29 4.53 21.76
CA TYR A 119 9.58 5.30 20.57
C TYR A 119 8.48 6.34 20.36
N HIS A 120 8.89 7.54 20.05
CA HIS A 120 7.99 8.63 19.70
C HIS A 120 8.63 9.53 18.66
N GLU A 121 7.90 9.84 17.59
CA GLU A 121 8.30 10.78 16.55
C GLU A 121 7.08 11.52 16.01
N THR A 122 7.24 12.79 15.67
CA THR A 122 6.17 13.62 15.10
C THR A 122 6.58 14.12 13.73
N ILE A 123 5.66 14.07 12.78
CA ILE A 123 5.80 14.53 11.41
C ILE A 123 4.74 15.60 11.17
N ASP A 124 5.10 16.68 10.50
CA ASP A 124 4.16 17.69 10.06
C ASP A 124 3.34 17.17 8.88
N LEU A 125 2.04 17.38 8.94
CA LEU A 125 1.12 17.15 7.84
C LEU A 125 1.10 18.39 6.94
N GLN A 126 0.89 18.22 5.66
CA GLN A 126 0.74 19.33 4.71
C GLN A 126 -0.69 19.87 4.68
N GLU A 127 -1.64 19.03 5.05
CA GLU A 127 -3.05 19.38 5.22
C GLU A 127 -3.53 18.93 6.59
N ASP A 128 -4.21 19.83 7.31
CA ASP A 128 -4.77 19.51 8.62
C ASP A 128 -5.85 18.44 8.51
N ILE A 129 -5.81 17.45 9.41
CA ILE A 129 -6.89 16.48 9.51
C ILE A 129 -8.09 17.10 10.22
N ALA A 130 -9.30 16.86 9.68
CA ALA A 130 -10.53 17.50 10.18
C ALA A 130 -10.92 17.06 11.59
N GLU A 131 -10.61 15.83 11.98
CA GLU A 131 -10.90 15.27 13.31
C GLU A 131 -9.72 14.45 13.80
N ALA A 132 -9.42 14.53 15.08
CA ALA A 132 -8.36 13.74 15.69
C ALA A 132 -8.63 12.23 15.57
N LEU A 133 -7.61 11.47 15.19
CA LEU A 133 -7.71 10.03 15.00
C LEU A 133 -6.53 9.30 15.63
N THR A 134 -6.83 8.21 16.34
CA THR A 134 -5.83 7.25 16.80
C THR A 134 -6.07 5.88 16.16
N ILE A 135 -5.04 5.34 15.51
CA ILE A 135 -5.13 4.06 14.78
C ILE A 135 -3.77 3.36 14.77
N GLY A 136 -3.75 2.02 14.73
CA GLY A 136 -2.52 1.23 14.74
C GLY A 136 -2.27 0.53 13.40
N PHE A 137 -1.00 0.42 13.01
CA PHE A 137 -0.58 -0.30 11.80
C PHE A 137 0.65 -1.17 12.03
N ASP A 138 0.77 -2.25 11.26
CA ASP A 138 2.02 -3.01 11.13
C ASP A 138 3.03 -2.19 10.33
N ALA A 139 4.17 -1.87 10.94
CA ALA A 139 5.22 -1.06 10.33
C ALA A 139 5.70 -1.61 8.98
N ARG A 140 5.77 -2.95 8.83
CA ARG A 140 6.23 -3.59 7.59
C ARG A 140 5.27 -3.31 6.44
N LEU A 141 3.97 -3.40 6.71
CA LEU A 141 2.94 -3.19 5.68
C LEU A 141 2.91 -1.73 5.23
N VAL A 142 3.05 -0.78 6.15
CA VAL A 142 3.14 0.64 5.81
C VAL A 142 4.41 0.93 5.00
N LEU A 143 5.56 0.38 5.40
CA LEU A 143 6.82 0.54 4.67
C LEU A 143 6.77 -0.04 3.25
N GLU A 144 6.20 -1.25 3.08
CA GLU A 144 6.02 -1.86 1.76
C GLU A 144 5.10 -1.00 0.89
N THR A 145 4.05 -0.46 1.48
CA THR A 145 3.13 0.47 0.83
C THR A 145 3.87 1.72 0.34
N LEU A 146 4.53 2.45 1.23
CA LEU A 146 5.21 3.71 0.90
C LEU A 146 6.33 3.55 -0.13
N LYS A 147 7.00 2.38 -0.18
CA LYS A 147 8.02 2.07 -1.18
C LYS A 147 7.46 1.82 -2.58
N ALA A 148 6.16 1.54 -2.69
CA ALA A 148 5.52 1.33 -3.99
C ALA A 148 5.14 2.65 -4.69
N PHE A 149 5.19 3.77 -3.98
CA PHE A 149 4.94 5.10 -4.53
C PHE A 149 6.24 5.77 -4.95
N ASP A 150 6.17 6.57 -6.01
CA ASP A 150 7.32 7.30 -6.60
C ASP A 150 7.11 8.82 -6.57
N CYS A 151 6.14 9.29 -5.78
CA CYS A 151 5.79 10.69 -5.60
C CYS A 151 6.47 11.28 -4.34
N GLU A 152 6.49 12.61 -4.25
CA GLU A 152 7.05 13.34 -3.09
C GLU A 152 6.12 13.24 -1.87
N ASN A 153 4.83 13.39 -2.11
CA ASN A 153 3.78 13.37 -1.10
C ASN A 153 2.79 12.24 -1.34
N VAL A 154 2.14 11.81 -0.30
CA VAL A 154 1.03 10.84 -0.36
C VAL A 154 -0.17 11.36 0.41
N GLY A 155 -1.34 11.18 -0.17
CA GLY A 155 -2.62 11.35 0.52
C GLY A 155 -2.90 10.16 1.43
N LEU A 156 -3.35 10.43 2.63
CA LEU A 156 -3.79 9.43 3.60
C LEU A 156 -5.26 9.65 3.91
N SER A 157 -6.11 8.67 3.63
CA SER A 157 -7.54 8.72 3.91
C SER A 157 -7.93 7.69 4.95
N PHE A 158 -8.77 8.10 5.92
CA PHE A 158 -9.19 7.27 7.04
C PHE A 158 -10.71 7.31 7.22
N GLY A 159 -11.30 6.17 7.56
CA GLY A 159 -12.71 6.04 7.90
C GLY A 159 -12.99 5.92 9.40
N GLY A 160 -11.93 5.98 10.23
CA GLY A 160 -11.98 5.81 11.68
C GLY A 160 -11.03 4.74 12.20
N PRO A 161 -10.99 4.51 13.52
CA PRO A 161 -9.91 3.76 14.20
C PRO A 161 -9.88 2.25 13.88
N LYS A 162 -10.91 1.71 13.23
CA LYS A 162 -11.02 0.28 12.87
C LYS A 162 -11.19 0.07 11.38
N MET A 163 -11.14 1.13 10.59
CA MET A 163 -11.26 1.05 9.14
C MET A 163 -9.87 1.09 8.48
N PRO A 164 -9.74 0.54 7.27
CA PRO A 164 -8.49 0.62 6.54
C PRO A 164 -8.05 2.07 6.30
N MET A 165 -6.74 2.27 6.22
CA MET A 165 -6.15 3.47 5.64
C MET A 165 -6.02 3.26 4.12
N ILE A 166 -6.43 4.25 3.34
CA ILE A 166 -6.13 4.33 1.91
C ILE A 166 -4.95 5.29 1.75
N VAL A 167 -3.95 4.86 0.98
CA VAL A 167 -2.81 5.69 0.58
C VAL A 167 -2.92 5.92 -0.92
N GLU A 168 -2.81 7.18 -1.34
CA GLU A 168 -3.00 7.62 -2.72
C GLU A 168 -1.82 8.48 -3.17
N ALA A 169 -1.43 8.35 -4.43
CA ALA A 169 -0.50 9.28 -5.05
C ALA A 169 -1.23 10.55 -5.50
N GLU A 170 -0.57 11.70 -5.43
CA GLU A 170 -1.16 12.97 -5.88
C GLU A 170 -1.35 13.02 -7.41
N ASP A 171 -0.43 12.43 -8.17
CA ASP A 171 -0.33 12.58 -9.63
C ASP A 171 -0.70 11.32 -10.43
N SER A 172 -1.26 10.29 -9.78
CA SER A 172 -1.63 9.05 -10.46
C SER A 172 -2.86 8.39 -9.82
N ASP A 173 -3.47 7.47 -10.55
CA ASP A 173 -4.57 6.64 -10.06
C ASP A 173 -4.12 5.52 -9.09
N PHE A 174 -2.81 5.40 -8.83
CA PHE A 174 -2.25 4.38 -7.96
C PHE A 174 -2.69 4.56 -6.50
N LYS A 175 -3.32 3.52 -5.97
CA LYS A 175 -3.87 3.50 -4.60
C LYS A 175 -3.53 2.20 -3.89
N THR A 176 -3.38 2.29 -2.59
CA THR A 176 -3.21 1.11 -1.74
C THR A 176 -4.11 1.16 -0.52
N ILE A 177 -4.42 0.00 0.02
CA ILE A 177 -5.15 -0.15 1.28
C ILE A 177 -4.28 -0.88 2.28
N VAL A 178 -4.16 -0.31 3.47
CA VAL A 178 -3.49 -0.92 4.62
C VAL A 178 -4.51 -1.16 5.73
N LEU A 179 -4.66 -2.41 6.14
CA LEU A 179 -5.57 -2.76 7.25
C LEU A 179 -4.96 -2.36 8.59
N PRO A 180 -5.76 -1.81 9.51
CA PRO A 180 -5.31 -1.49 10.86
C PRO A 180 -5.09 -2.76 11.67
N VAL A 181 -4.28 -2.62 12.72
CA VAL A 181 -4.09 -3.64 13.76
C VAL A 181 -4.53 -3.07 15.11
N ALA A 182 -4.99 -3.95 16.00
CA ALA A 182 -5.41 -3.51 17.33
C ALA A 182 -4.23 -2.92 18.11
N ILE A 183 -4.46 -1.77 18.73
CA ILE A 183 -3.56 -1.13 19.69
C ILE A 183 -4.15 -1.36 21.08
N ASN A 184 -3.34 -1.91 21.98
CA ASN A 184 -3.71 -2.11 23.39
C ASN A 184 -3.45 -0.86 24.20
#